data_058426d1c7efeeebae0ce4e12d16880d
#
_entry.id   058426d1c7efeeebae0ce4e12d16880d
#
_cell.length_a   1.000
_cell.length_b   1.000
_cell.length_c   1.000
_cell.angle_alpha   90.00
_cell.angle_beta   90.00
_cell.angle_gamma   90.00
#
_symmetry.space_group_name_H-M   'P 1'
#
loop_
_entity.id
_entity.type
_entity.pdbx_description
1 polymer ?
#
loop_
_entity_poly.entity_id
_entity_poly.type
_entity_poly.pdbx_seq_one_letter_code
_entity_poly.pdbx_strand_id
1 'polypeptide(L)'
;MDILKRSLAPIAAAAWTEIDKQAADVLRGVLSGRKVADVSDPKGWQCDSISEGTLTLAEESPVEGVNYGVRDVLPLVEIRVPFTLPMWDLDDISRGCKTTDYTPLQEAARQAALFEDTAVFKGLEE
;
A
#
# COMPACT_ATOMS: atom_id res chain seq x y z
N MET A 1 -7.75 -10.93 12.02
CA MET A 1 -8.50 -9.65 12.05
C MET A 1 -8.81 -9.21 10.62
N ASP A 2 -10.03 -8.79 10.37
CA ASP A 2 -10.43 -8.25 9.06
C ASP A 2 -10.07 -6.75 8.98
N ILE A 3 -8.80 -6.49 8.71
CA ILE A 3 -8.25 -5.13 8.67
C ILE A 3 -8.90 -4.30 7.56
N LEU A 4 -9.18 -4.93 6.43
CA LEU A 4 -9.80 -4.27 5.28
C LEU A 4 -11.32 -4.13 5.42
N LYS A 5 -11.90 -4.70 6.48
CA LYS A 5 -13.34 -4.63 6.80
C LYS A 5 -14.24 -5.13 5.67
N ARG A 6 -13.74 -6.10 4.90
CA ARG A 6 -14.47 -6.68 3.76
C ARG A 6 -15.76 -7.36 4.19
N SER A 7 -15.79 -7.95 5.38
CA SER A 7 -16.96 -8.59 5.93
C SER A 7 -18.12 -7.62 6.19
N LEU A 8 -17.84 -6.33 6.30
CA LEU A 8 -18.85 -5.29 6.50
C LEU A 8 -19.46 -4.79 5.19
N ALA A 9 -18.86 -5.09 4.06
CA ALA A 9 -19.34 -4.68 2.75
C ALA A 9 -20.34 -5.72 2.20
N PRO A 10 -21.44 -5.29 1.58
CA PRO A 10 -22.42 -6.21 0.99
C PRO A 10 -21.95 -6.72 -0.38
N ILE A 11 -20.76 -7.32 -0.42
CA ILE A 11 -20.08 -7.75 -1.64
C ILE A 11 -19.72 -9.23 -1.48
N ALA A 12 -20.07 -10.04 -2.48
CA ALA A 12 -19.80 -11.47 -2.48
C ALA A 12 -18.30 -11.76 -2.61
N ALA A 13 -17.87 -12.90 -2.10
CA ALA A 13 -16.48 -13.34 -2.18
C ALA A 13 -15.96 -13.43 -3.61
N ALA A 14 -16.79 -13.84 -4.56
CA ALA A 14 -16.43 -13.91 -5.98
C ALA A 14 -16.09 -12.53 -6.54
N ALA A 15 -16.83 -11.49 -6.16
CA ALA A 15 -16.55 -10.12 -6.57
C ALA A 15 -15.24 -9.62 -5.97
N TRP A 16 -14.98 -9.87 -4.69
CA TRP A 16 -13.70 -9.52 -4.06
C TRP A 16 -12.51 -10.18 -4.74
N THR A 17 -12.65 -11.47 -5.09
CA THR A 17 -11.59 -12.21 -5.80
C THR A 17 -11.26 -11.54 -7.14
N GLU A 18 -12.28 -11.15 -7.90
CA GLU A 18 -12.09 -10.50 -9.19
C GLU A 18 -11.50 -9.09 -9.04
N ILE A 19 -11.94 -8.32 -8.05
CA ILE A 19 -11.35 -7.01 -7.73
C ILE A 19 -9.86 -7.15 -7.45
N ASP A 20 -9.49 -8.09 -6.58
CA ASP A 20 -8.08 -8.32 -6.25
C ASP A 20 -7.26 -8.72 -7.48
N LYS A 21 -7.81 -9.58 -8.33
CA LYS A 21 -7.14 -10.03 -9.55
C LYS A 21 -6.91 -8.88 -10.52
N GLN A 22 -7.92 -8.06 -10.77
CA GLN A 22 -7.82 -6.92 -11.67
C GLN A 22 -6.80 -5.89 -11.18
N ALA A 23 -6.81 -5.59 -9.88
CA ALA A 23 -5.84 -4.68 -9.29
C ALA A 23 -4.42 -5.23 -9.38
N ALA A 24 -4.22 -6.50 -9.03
CA ALA A 24 -2.91 -7.16 -9.07
C ALA A 24 -2.34 -7.20 -10.50
N ASP A 25 -3.17 -7.47 -11.49
CA ASP A 25 -2.73 -7.52 -12.90
C ASP A 25 -2.22 -6.15 -13.37
N VAL A 26 -2.91 -5.07 -13.02
CA VAL A 26 -2.46 -3.71 -13.33
C VAL A 26 -1.16 -3.37 -12.62
N LEU A 27 -1.08 -3.66 -11.32
CA LEU A 27 0.12 -3.36 -10.52
C LEU A 27 1.35 -4.10 -11.07
N ARG A 28 1.22 -5.39 -11.41
CA ARG A 28 2.31 -6.17 -11.99
C ARG A 28 2.78 -5.62 -13.33
N GLY A 29 1.87 -5.09 -14.13
CA GLY A 29 2.20 -4.54 -15.44
C GLY A 29 2.83 -3.16 -15.40
N VAL A 30 2.56 -2.38 -14.37
CA VAL A 30 2.97 -0.97 -14.29
C VAL A 30 4.14 -0.74 -13.35
N LEU A 31 4.20 -1.43 -12.20
CA LEU A 31 5.25 -1.24 -11.20
C LEU A 31 6.64 -1.56 -11.78
N SER A 32 7.55 -0.61 -11.68
CA SER A 32 8.92 -0.73 -12.18
C SER A 32 9.95 -0.69 -11.06
N GLY A 33 9.71 0.08 -10.01
CA GLY A 33 10.64 0.26 -8.90
C GLY A 33 10.99 -1.04 -8.19
N ARG A 34 10.05 -1.96 -8.10
CA ARG A 34 10.25 -3.28 -7.47
C ARG A 34 11.18 -4.19 -8.26
N LYS A 35 11.43 -3.88 -9.53
CA LYS A 35 12.36 -4.63 -10.38
C LYS A 35 13.82 -4.26 -10.13
N VAL A 36 14.08 -3.10 -9.55
CA VAL A 36 15.43 -2.57 -9.34
C VAL A 36 15.76 -2.32 -7.87
N ALA A 37 14.76 -2.18 -7.01
CA ALA A 37 14.94 -1.97 -5.58
C ALA A 37 14.77 -3.28 -4.82
N ASP A 38 15.40 -3.36 -3.64
CA ASP A 38 15.19 -4.48 -2.73
C ASP A 38 13.78 -4.42 -2.14
N VAL A 39 13.06 -5.52 -2.22
CA VAL A 39 11.70 -5.63 -1.69
C VAL A 39 11.70 -6.70 -0.60
N SER A 40 11.43 -6.29 0.64
CA SER A 40 11.28 -7.24 1.75
C SER A 40 9.88 -7.82 1.80
N ASP A 41 9.73 -8.93 2.55
CA ASP A 41 8.41 -9.49 2.82
C ASP A 41 7.54 -8.51 3.60
N PRO A 42 6.22 -8.59 3.44
CA PRO A 42 5.31 -7.74 4.21
C PRO A 42 5.54 -7.89 5.72
N LYS A 43 5.57 -6.77 6.43
CA LYS A 43 5.85 -6.70 7.86
C LYS A 43 4.60 -6.63 8.73
N GLY A 44 3.44 -6.54 8.10
CA GLY A 44 2.16 -6.50 8.78
C GLY A 44 1.63 -5.09 9.02
N TRP A 45 0.39 -5.05 9.45
CA TRP A 45 -0.39 -3.82 9.61
C TRP A 45 0.23 -2.83 10.61
N GLN A 46 0.88 -3.33 11.66
CA GLN A 46 1.41 -2.50 12.74
C GLN A 46 2.80 -1.91 12.44
N CYS A 47 3.43 -2.31 11.34
CA CYS A 47 4.72 -1.76 10.95
C CYS A 47 4.53 -0.34 10.43
N ASP A 48 5.18 0.63 11.06
CA ASP A 48 5.09 2.03 10.69
C ASP A 48 6.43 2.64 10.27
N SER A 49 7.53 1.91 10.44
CA SER A 49 8.85 2.42 10.14
C SER A 49 9.85 1.29 9.88
N ILE A 50 10.94 1.65 9.24
CA ILE A 50 12.08 0.76 8.98
C ILE A 50 13.31 1.33 9.67
N SER A 51 14.00 0.50 10.46
CA SER A 51 15.24 0.90 11.12
C SER A 51 16.35 1.15 10.09
N GLU A 52 17.06 2.26 10.24
CA GLU A 52 18.28 2.51 9.48
C GLU A 52 19.50 1.86 10.10
N GLY A 53 19.36 1.29 11.30
CA GLY A 53 20.44 0.64 12.02
C GLY A 53 21.44 1.59 12.65
N THR A 54 21.15 2.88 12.67
CA THR A 54 22.02 3.94 13.20
C THR A 54 21.36 4.69 14.34
N LEU A 55 22.12 5.58 14.96
CA LEU A 55 21.71 6.35 16.12
C LEU A 55 22.24 7.77 15.96
N THR A 56 21.39 8.75 16.19
CA THR A 56 21.81 10.16 16.26
C THR A 56 22.02 10.51 17.73
N LEU A 57 23.27 10.80 18.09
CA LEU A 57 23.63 11.16 19.46
C LEU A 57 23.20 12.59 19.77
N ALA A 58 22.63 12.79 20.96
CA ALA A 58 22.31 14.12 21.46
C ALA A 58 23.57 14.83 21.94
N GLU A 59 23.67 16.14 21.68
CA GLU A 59 24.80 16.96 22.13
C GLU A 59 24.72 17.23 23.64
N GLU A 60 23.51 17.41 24.16
CA GLU A 60 23.26 17.69 25.56
C GLU A 60 22.25 16.71 26.14
N SER A 61 22.35 16.47 27.43
CA SER A 61 21.44 15.60 28.16
C SER A 61 20.76 16.37 29.29
N PRO A 62 19.45 16.09 29.54
CA PRO A 62 18.75 16.70 30.68
C PRO A 62 19.25 16.19 32.05
N VAL A 63 20.01 15.10 32.07
CA VAL A 63 20.55 14.52 33.30
C VAL A 63 22.05 14.33 33.17
N GLU A 64 22.81 14.93 34.07
CA GLU A 64 24.26 14.83 34.11
C GLU A 64 24.70 13.37 34.25
N GLY A 65 25.67 12.97 33.44
CA GLY A 65 26.20 11.61 33.44
C GLY A 65 25.41 10.61 32.59
N VAL A 66 24.28 11.03 31.99
CA VAL A 66 23.49 10.20 31.11
C VAL A 66 23.65 10.69 29.66
N ASN A 67 24.26 9.88 28.81
CA ASN A 67 24.33 10.15 27.39
C ASN A 67 23.18 9.42 26.70
N TYR A 68 22.60 10.04 25.69
CA TYR A 68 21.52 9.39 24.94
C TYR A 68 21.58 9.70 23.44
N GLY A 69 20.88 8.90 22.70
CA GLY A 69 20.70 9.09 21.28
C GLY A 69 19.31 8.62 20.86
N VAL A 70 18.90 9.07 19.69
CA VAL A 70 17.62 8.71 19.09
C VAL A 70 17.86 7.80 17.90
N ARG A 71 17.13 6.68 17.84
CA ARG A 71 17.23 5.74 16.72
C ARG A 71 16.75 6.39 15.43
N ASP A 72 17.54 6.21 14.37
CA ASP A 72 17.20 6.67 13.04
C ASP A 72 16.28 5.65 12.37
N VAL A 73 15.14 6.12 11.89
CA VAL A 73 14.15 5.29 11.20
C VAL A 73 13.63 5.99 9.97
N LEU A 74 13.19 5.19 8.99
CA LEU A 74 12.47 5.66 7.82
C LEU A 74 10.98 5.41 8.05
N PRO A 75 10.14 6.45 8.13
CA PRO A 75 8.70 6.26 8.27
C PRO A 75 8.10 5.67 7.00
N LEU A 76 7.12 4.79 7.17
CA LEU A 76 6.36 4.25 6.05
C LEU A 76 5.33 5.27 5.56
N VAL A 77 5.03 5.21 4.28
CA VAL A 77 4.00 6.04 3.64
C VAL A 77 2.79 5.18 3.36
N GLU A 78 1.63 5.61 3.84
CA GLU A 78 0.34 4.99 3.52
C GLU A 78 -0.34 5.78 2.42
N ILE A 79 -0.80 5.10 1.39
CA ILE A 79 -1.56 5.73 0.31
C ILE A 79 -2.95 5.13 0.22
N ARG A 80 -3.91 5.94 -0.20
CA ARG A 80 -5.28 5.52 -0.44
C ARG A 80 -5.78 6.16 -1.72
N VAL A 81 -6.23 5.34 -2.66
CA VAL A 81 -6.78 5.82 -3.92
C VAL A 81 -8.22 5.32 -4.02
N PRO A 82 -9.22 6.18 -3.84
CA PRO A 82 -10.60 5.76 -3.92
C PRO A 82 -11.02 5.48 -5.36
N PHE A 83 -11.92 4.52 -5.51
CA PHE A 83 -12.60 4.24 -6.77
C PHE A 83 -14.03 3.78 -6.49
N THR A 84 -14.89 3.88 -7.48
CA THR A 84 -16.30 3.51 -7.35
C THR A 84 -16.67 2.54 -8.45
N LEU A 85 -17.32 1.44 -8.06
CA LEU A 85 -17.92 0.48 -8.99
C LEU A 85 -19.42 0.38 -8.67
N PRO A 86 -20.30 0.31 -9.70
CA PRO A 86 -21.71 0.11 -9.46
C PRO A 86 -21.98 -1.22 -8.75
N MET A 87 -22.86 -1.21 -7.76
CA MET A 87 -23.21 -2.42 -7.02
C MET A 87 -23.79 -3.50 -7.93
N TRP A 88 -24.54 -3.11 -8.95
CA TRP A 88 -25.11 -4.05 -9.91
C TRP A 88 -24.04 -4.81 -10.68
N ASP A 89 -22.94 -4.14 -11.05
CA ASP A 89 -21.82 -4.78 -11.72
C ASP A 89 -21.14 -5.80 -10.82
N LEU A 90 -21.02 -5.50 -9.53
CA LEU A 90 -20.46 -6.43 -8.54
C LEU A 90 -21.37 -7.64 -8.36
N ASP A 91 -22.68 -7.44 -8.35
CA ASP A 91 -23.64 -8.55 -8.31
C ASP A 91 -23.56 -9.43 -9.56
N ASP A 92 -23.35 -8.82 -10.72
CA ASP A 92 -23.22 -9.54 -11.98
C ASP A 92 -21.98 -10.45 -11.99
N ILE A 93 -20.89 -10.04 -11.36
CA ILE A 93 -19.69 -10.88 -11.20
C ILE A 93 -20.06 -12.18 -10.50
N SER A 94 -20.84 -12.09 -9.42
CA SER A 94 -21.30 -13.25 -8.66
C SER A 94 -22.19 -14.18 -9.49
N ARG A 95 -22.85 -13.66 -10.53
CA ARG A 95 -23.66 -14.42 -11.47
C ARG A 95 -22.90 -14.98 -12.67
N GLY A 96 -21.58 -14.73 -12.72
CA GLY A 96 -20.71 -15.25 -13.78
C GLY A 96 -20.44 -14.29 -14.94
N CYS A 97 -20.72 -13.00 -14.80
CA CYS A 97 -20.42 -12.02 -15.83
C CYS A 97 -18.91 -11.96 -16.13
N LYS A 98 -18.56 -12.00 -17.40
CA LYS A 98 -17.15 -11.94 -17.87
C LYS A 98 -16.79 -10.60 -18.52
N THR A 99 -17.74 -9.67 -18.60
CA THR A 99 -17.59 -8.41 -19.34
C THR A 99 -17.77 -7.18 -18.45
N THR A 100 -17.58 -7.31 -17.16
CA THR A 100 -17.67 -6.20 -16.21
C THR A 100 -16.63 -5.14 -16.54
N ASP A 101 -17.02 -3.87 -16.46
CA ASP A 101 -16.11 -2.74 -16.66
C ASP A 101 -15.37 -2.42 -15.37
N TYR A 102 -14.07 -2.69 -15.33
CA TYR A 102 -13.18 -2.43 -14.21
C TYR A 102 -12.38 -1.14 -14.36
N THR A 103 -12.72 -0.27 -15.31
CA THR A 103 -11.93 0.94 -15.61
C THR A 103 -11.65 1.78 -14.36
N PRO A 104 -12.62 2.09 -13.48
CA PRO A 104 -12.30 2.88 -12.27
C PRO A 104 -11.28 2.21 -11.36
N LEU A 105 -11.37 0.89 -11.17
CA LEU A 105 -10.43 0.11 -10.38
C LEU A 105 -9.05 0.09 -11.02
N GLN A 106 -8.98 -0.13 -12.33
CA GLN A 106 -7.73 -0.16 -13.08
C GLN A 106 -7.01 1.19 -13.04
N GLU A 107 -7.75 2.29 -13.16
CA GLU A 107 -7.18 3.63 -13.03
C GLU A 107 -6.65 3.89 -11.62
N ALA A 108 -7.38 3.50 -10.58
CA ALA A 108 -6.92 3.64 -9.20
C ALA A 108 -5.64 2.84 -8.96
N ALA A 109 -5.57 1.60 -9.44
CA ALA A 109 -4.36 0.77 -9.33
C ALA A 109 -3.19 1.40 -10.08
N ARG A 110 -3.43 1.96 -11.24
CA ARG A 110 -2.40 2.66 -12.03
C ARG A 110 -1.87 3.89 -11.31
N GLN A 111 -2.73 4.68 -10.68
CA GLN A 111 -2.34 5.83 -9.87
C GLN A 111 -1.50 5.40 -8.65
N ALA A 112 -1.88 4.33 -7.99
CA ALA A 112 -1.11 3.78 -6.86
C ALA A 112 0.29 3.33 -7.31
N ALA A 113 0.37 2.64 -8.45
CA ALA A 113 1.65 2.20 -9.02
C ALA A 113 2.53 3.38 -9.42
N LEU A 114 1.96 4.41 -10.02
CA LEU A 114 2.69 5.63 -10.40
C LEU A 114 3.24 6.34 -9.16
N PHE A 115 2.47 6.42 -8.09
CA PHE A 115 2.92 7.01 -6.84
C PHE A 115 4.12 6.23 -6.27
N GLU A 116 4.03 4.90 -6.20
CA GLU A 116 5.11 4.06 -5.68
C GLU A 116 6.38 4.23 -6.52
N ASP A 117 6.28 4.15 -7.84
CA ASP A 117 7.43 4.31 -8.73
C ASP A 117 8.04 5.71 -8.62
N THR A 118 7.22 6.74 -8.49
CA THR A 118 7.70 8.11 -8.29
C THR A 118 8.47 8.22 -6.97
N ALA A 119 7.95 7.64 -5.91
CA ALA A 119 8.63 7.63 -4.61
C ALA A 119 9.97 6.90 -4.67
N VAL A 120 10.03 5.77 -5.36
CA VAL A 120 11.26 4.97 -5.48
C VAL A 120 12.32 5.69 -6.33
N PHE A 121 11.93 6.27 -7.47
CA PHE A 121 12.89 6.85 -8.41
C PHE A 121 13.22 8.31 -8.14
N LYS A 122 12.30 9.08 -7.57
CA LYS A 122 12.48 10.52 -7.33
C LYS A 122 12.49 10.90 -5.86
N GLY A 123 12.00 10.03 -4.99
CA GLY A 123 11.78 10.33 -3.59
C GLY A 123 10.53 11.19 -3.36
N LEU A 124 10.18 11.35 -2.10
CA LEU A 124 9.08 12.20 -1.66
C LEU A 124 9.66 13.36 -0.85
N GLU A 125 9.10 14.55 -1.03
CA GLU A 125 9.41 15.69 -0.17
C GLU A 125 8.73 15.50 1.18
N GLU A 126 9.47 15.80 2.25
CA GLU A 126 8.94 15.76 3.62
C GLU A 126 8.26 17.08 4.00
#